data_e176929b61a1ad8a4359c37811470e80
#
_entry.id   e176929b61a1ad8a4359c37811470e80
#
_cell.length_a   1.000
_cell.length_b   1.000
_cell.length_c   1.000
_cell.angle_alpha   90.00
_cell.angle_beta   90.00
_cell.angle_gamma   90.00
#
_symmetry.space_group_name_H-M   'P 1'
#
loop_
_entity.id
_entity.type
_entity.pdbx_description
1 polymer ?
#
loop_
_entity_poly.entity_id
_entity_poly.type
_entity_poly.pdbx_seq_one_letter_code
_entity_poly.pdbx_strand_id
1 'polypeptide(L)'
;GVILAKGGRVNLTERRILASAVSYCDIRITPISRLLRRYPVFLCAGSYTGADLPILVYGKGRDTLLQALMPQFVPPRPVAGITANRSWPQFLWKSGALVAFCGMLCVVSIWKMPQLTPLLLVPLVVCSGLVAASVEGWFTEGVARNSNGTMAVCYTRLFSRHQLCIFSP
;
A
#
# COMPACT_ATOMS: atom_id res chain seq x y z
N GLY A 1 -24.86 -12.59 -1.78
CA GLY A 1 -23.96 -13.62 -1.27
C GLY A 1 -23.34 -13.21 0.07
N VAL A 2 -22.92 -14.20 0.85
CA VAL A 2 -22.24 -14.00 2.14
C VAL A 2 -20.80 -14.43 1.98
N ILE A 3 -19.87 -13.53 2.34
CA ILE A 3 -18.43 -13.84 2.39
C ILE A 3 -18.10 -14.35 3.78
N LEU A 4 -17.60 -15.54 3.85
CA LEU A 4 -17.20 -16.22 5.08
C LEU A 4 -15.68 -16.28 5.16
N ALA A 5 -15.08 -15.64 6.14
CA ALA A 5 -13.65 -15.80 6.41
C ALA A 5 -13.43 -16.54 7.72
N LYS A 6 -12.68 -17.63 7.64
CA LYS A 6 -12.22 -18.42 8.78
C LYS A 6 -10.73 -18.28 8.92
N GLY A 7 -10.25 -17.92 10.08
CA GLY A 7 -8.83 -17.75 10.35
C GLY A 7 -8.46 -18.01 11.80
N GLY A 8 -7.20 -18.31 12.03
CA GLY A 8 -6.61 -18.55 13.34
C GLY A 8 -6.14 -20.01 13.53
N ARG A 9 -4.97 -20.17 14.13
CA ARG A 9 -4.43 -21.51 14.49
C ARG A 9 -4.79 -21.93 15.91
N VAL A 10 -4.98 -20.97 16.81
CA VAL A 10 -5.25 -21.21 18.23
C VAL A 10 -6.65 -20.71 18.60
N ASN A 11 -7.07 -19.56 18.07
CA ASN A 11 -8.43 -19.06 18.18
C ASN A 11 -9.06 -19.02 16.79
N LEU A 12 -10.03 -19.88 16.54
CA LEU A 12 -10.76 -19.91 15.30
C LEU A 12 -11.75 -18.75 15.30
N THR A 13 -11.44 -17.69 14.58
CA THR A 13 -12.37 -16.58 14.36
C THR A 13 -13.09 -16.79 13.03
N GLU A 14 -14.39 -16.85 13.09
CA GLU A 14 -15.27 -16.87 11.91
C GLU A 14 -15.94 -15.51 11.79
N ARG A 15 -15.73 -14.84 10.66
CA ARG A 15 -16.38 -13.57 10.36
C ARG A 15 -17.21 -13.71 9.10
N ARG A 16 -18.44 -13.20 9.13
CA ARG A 16 -19.39 -13.22 8.02
C ARG A 16 -19.71 -11.79 7.62
N ILE A 17 -19.57 -11.49 6.35
CA ILE A 17 -19.92 -10.18 5.78
C ILE A 17 -20.79 -10.44 4.55
N LEU A 18 -21.88 -9.68 4.43
CA LEU A 18 -22.67 -9.65 3.19
C LEU A 18 -21.83 -9.01 2.08
N ALA A 19 -21.75 -9.64 0.92
CA ALA A 19 -21.00 -9.10 -0.20
C ALA A 19 -21.54 -7.73 -0.65
N SER A 20 -22.86 -7.51 -0.51
CA SER A 20 -23.51 -6.22 -0.78
C SER A 20 -23.21 -5.13 0.25
N ALA A 21 -22.74 -5.50 1.44
CA ALA A 21 -22.38 -4.53 2.48
C ALA A 21 -20.92 -4.05 2.38
N VAL A 22 -20.13 -4.64 1.49
CA VAL A 22 -18.73 -4.21 1.27
C VAL A 22 -18.71 -2.89 0.53
N SER A 23 -18.23 -1.84 1.18
CA SER A 23 -18.13 -0.50 0.62
C SER A 23 -16.81 -0.28 -0.11
N TYR A 24 -15.73 -0.85 0.41
CA TYR A 24 -14.43 -0.78 -0.26
C TYR A 24 -13.53 -1.97 0.08
N CYS A 25 -12.57 -2.18 -0.79
CA CYS A 25 -11.54 -3.21 -0.66
C CYS A 25 -10.17 -2.51 -0.64
N ASP A 26 -9.34 -2.75 0.40
CA ASP A 26 -7.97 -2.24 0.52
C ASP A 26 -6.96 -3.38 0.34
N ILE A 27 -6.19 -3.33 -0.73
CA ILE A 27 -5.11 -4.28 -1.00
C ILE A 27 -3.79 -3.62 -0.57
N ARG A 28 -3.13 -4.19 0.42
CA ARG A 28 -1.86 -3.66 0.94
C ARG A 28 -0.68 -4.42 0.34
N ILE A 29 0.18 -3.70 -0.31
CA ILE A 29 1.38 -4.24 -0.96
C ILE A 29 2.60 -3.70 -0.22
N THR A 30 3.20 -4.53 0.63
CA THR A 30 4.45 -4.24 1.34
C THR A 30 5.63 -4.93 0.64
N PRO A 31 6.89 -4.54 0.88
CA PRO A 31 8.06 -5.27 0.37
C PRO A 31 8.03 -6.75 0.74
N ILE A 32 7.64 -7.07 1.98
CA ILE A 32 7.51 -8.45 2.47
C ILE A 32 6.40 -9.19 1.72
N SER A 33 5.25 -8.56 1.49
CA SER A 33 4.14 -9.18 0.76
C SER A 33 4.50 -9.47 -0.70
N ARG A 34 5.34 -8.62 -1.31
CA ARG A 34 5.89 -8.86 -2.66
C ARG A 34 6.82 -10.06 -2.68
N LEU A 35 7.73 -10.15 -1.70
CA LEU A 35 8.69 -11.26 -1.57
C LEU A 35 7.95 -12.59 -1.36
N LEU A 36 6.99 -12.61 -0.45
CA LEU A 36 6.20 -13.81 -0.12
C LEU A 36 5.08 -14.09 -1.14
N ARG A 37 4.81 -13.18 -2.08
CA ARG A 37 3.67 -13.22 -3.02
C ARG A 37 2.33 -13.43 -2.32
N ARG A 38 2.20 -12.89 -1.11
CA ARG A 38 0.98 -12.95 -0.29
C ARG A 38 0.53 -11.54 0.04
N TYR A 39 -0.65 -11.18 -0.40
CA TYR A 39 -1.18 -9.82 -0.25
C TYR A 39 -2.31 -9.81 0.77
N PRO A 40 -2.20 -9.06 1.86
CA PRO A 40 -3.31 -8.82 2.75
C PRO A 40 -4.33 -7.92 2.05
N VAL A 41 -5.56 -8.40 2.00
CA VAL A 41 -6.71 -7.70 1.45
C VAL A 41 -7.68 -7.47 2.59
N PHE A 42 -8.12 -6.24 2.77
CA PHE A 42 -9.09 -5.85 3.79
C PHE A 42 -10.40 -5.49 3.09
N LEU A 43 -11.44 -6.23 3.42
CA LEU A 43 -12.80 -5.92 2.99
C LEU A 43 -13.47 -5.12 4.09
N CYS A 44 -13.89 -3.90 3.77
CA CYS A 44 -14.50 -3.00 4.73
C CYS A 44 -15.98 -2.83 4.40
N ALA A 45 -16.82 -3.18 5.36
CA ALA A 45 -18.24 -2.92 5.30
C ALA A 45 -18.54 -1.51 5.81
N GLY A 46 -19.38 -0.77 5.10
CA GLY A 46 -19.65 0.65 5.32
C GLY A 46 -20.37 1.05 6.61
N SER A 47 -20.27 0.26 7.66
CA SER A 47 -20.74 0.68 8.98
C SER A 47 -19.56 1.15 9.84
N TYR A 48 -19.80 2.16 10.63
CA TYR A 48 -18.88 2.76 11.62
C TYR A 48 -18.30 1.74 12.64
N THR A 49 -18.65 0.49 12.55
CA THR A 49 -18.25 -0.56 13.48
C THR A 49 -16.89 -1.21 13.21
N GLY A 50 -16.12 -0.69 12.25
CA GLY A 50 -14.71 -1.10 12.05
C GLY A 50 -14.48 -2.59 11.79
N ALA A 51 -15.47 -3.29 11.25
CA ALA A 51 -15.37 -4.72 10.94
C ALA A 51 -14.59 -4.93 9.63
N ASP A 52 -13.31 -4.59 9.63
CA ASP A 52 -12.43 -4.98 8.54
C ASP A 52 -12.27 -6.50 8.54
N LEU A 53 -12.53 -7.12 7.40
CA LEU A 53 -12.30 -8.53 7.21
C LEU A 53 -10.93 -8.72 6.52
N PRO A 54 -9.87 -9.07 7.26
CA PRO A 54 -8.58 -9.33 6.66
C PRO A 54 -8.60 -10.70 5.96
N ILE A 55 -8.27 -10.72 4.68
CA ILE A 55 -8.12 -11.92 3.89
C ILE A 55 -6.69 -11.94 3.34
N LEU A 56 -5.99 -13.05 3.47
CA LEU A 56 -4.68 -13.23 2.87
C LEU A 56 -4.84 -13.94 1.53
N VAL A 57 -4.47 -13.27 0.45
CA VAL A 57 -4.65 -13.78 -0.92
C VAL A 57 -3.31 -13.97 -1.60
N TYR A 58 -3.16 -15.08 -2.34
CA TYR A 58 -1.97 -15.36 -3.14
C TYR A 58 -1.96 -14.54 -4.43
N GLY A 59 -0.76 -14.04 -4.83
CA GLY A 59 -0.61 -13.12 -5.96
C GLY A 59 -1.12 -13.64 -7.30
N LYS A 60 -0.99 -14.95 -7.54
CA LYS A 60 -1.44 -15.60 -8.79
C LYS A 60 -2.95 -15.90 -8.83
N GLY A 61 -3.79 -15.15 -8.52
CA GLY A 61 -5.25 -15.42 -8.49
C GLY A 61 -6.00 -14.42 -7.65
N ARG A 62 -5.26 -13.42 -7.16
CA ARG A 62 -5.82 -12.35 -6.35
C ARG A 62 -7.01 -11.70 -7.02
N ASP A 63 -6.83 -11.22 -8.23
CA ASP A 63 -7.85 -10.46 -8.95
C ASP A 63 -9.02 -11.34 -9.36
N THR A 64 -8.74 -12.58 -9.76
CA THR A 64 -9.77 -13.59 -10.10
C THR A 64 -10.60 -13.96 -8.86
N LEU A 65 -9.95 -14.16 -7.72
CA LEU A 65 -10.64 -14.48 -6.47
C LEU A 65 -11.48 -13.29 -5.99
N LEU A 66 -10.97 -12.07 -6.08
CA LEU A 66 -11.72 -10.88 -5.70
C LEU A 66 -12.90 -10.63 -6.63
N GLN A 67 -12.76 -10.89 -7.94
CA GLN A 67 -13.90 -10.84 -8.89
C GLN A 67 -14.94 -11.91 -8.61
N ALA A 68 -14.52 -13.11 -8.21
CA ALA A 68 -15.46 -14.17 -7.84
C ALA A 68 -16.23 -13.87 -6.55
N LEU A 69 -15.56 -13.22 -5.57
CA LEU A 69 -16.20 -12.81 -4.32
C LEU A 69 -17.07 -11.56 -4.50
N MET A 70 -16.65 -10.64 -5.36
CA MET A 70 -17.29 -9.35 -5.60
C MET A 70 -17.27 -9.06 -7.10
N PRO A 71 -18.36 -9.36 -7.83
CA PRO A 71 -18.43 -9.14 -9.28
C PRO A 71 -18.18 -7.69 -9.70
N GLN A 72 -18.44 -6.73 -8.81
CA GLN A 72 -18.16 -5.30 -9.00
C GLN A 72 -16.68 -4.93 -8.86
N PHE A 73 -15.83 -5.83 -8.39
CA PHE A 73 -14.41 -5.57 -8.23
C PHE A 73 -13.74 -5.37 -9.59
N VAL A 74 -13.10 -4.22 -9.75
CA VAL A 74 -12.24 -3.93 -10.90
C VAL A 74 -10.83 -3.73 -10.38
N PRO A 75 -9.85 -4.50 -10.88
CA PRO A 75 -8.48 -4.37 -10.41
C PRO A 75 -7.99 -2.93 -10.64
N PRO A 76 -7.49 -2.25 -9.59
CA PRO A 76 -6.98 -0.91 -9.72
C PRO A 76 -5.74 -0.92 -10.62
N ARG A 77 -5.85 -0.28 -11.77
CA ARG A 77 -4.73 -0.10 -12.70
C ARG A 77 -4.00 1.19 -12.34
N PRO A 78 -2.66 1.23 -12.39
CA PRO A 78 -1.94 2.48 -12.30
C PRO A 78 -2.40 3.39 -13.42
N VAL A 79 -2.89 4.57 -13.07
CA VAL A 79 -3.44 5.51 -14.04
C VAL A 79 -2.29 6.34 -14.57
N ALA A 80 -1.71 5.93 -15.66
CA ALA A 80 -0.64 6.64 -16.34
C ALA A 80 -1.02 8.08 -16.80
N GLY A 81 -2.32 8.42 -16.83
CA GLY A 81 -2.79 9.70 -17.34
C GLY A 81 -2.93 10.83 -16.32
N ILE A 82 -3.11 10.53 -15.04
CA ILE A 82 -3.35 11.58 -14.01
C ILE A 82 -2.04 12.07 -13.39
N THR A 83 -0.98 11.26 -13.45
CA THR A 83 0.33 11.60 -12.89
C THR A 83 1.14 12.56 -13.75
N ALA A 84 0.79 12.76 -15.02
CA ALA A 84 1.56 13.57 -15.97
C ALA A 84 1.76 15.04 -15.57
N ASN A 85 0.88 15.61 -14.76
CA ASN A 85 0.97 17.01 -14.28
C ASN A 85 1.42 17.12 -12.80
N ARG A 86 1.79 16.03 -12.16
CA ARG A 86 2.17 16.03 -10.76
C ARG A 86 3.62 16.44 -10.63
N SER A 87 3.88 17.56 -9.97
CA SER A 87 5.26 18.04 -9.77
C SER A 87 6.05 17.06 -8.91
N TRP A 88 7.01 16.37 -9.49
CA TRP A 88 7.94 15.46 -8.82
C TRP A 88 8.56 16.03 -7.52
N PRO A 89 8.81 17.35 -7.38
CA PRO A 89 9.38 17.90 -6.16
C PRO A 89 8.52 17.66 -4.92
N GLN A 90 7.18 17.62 -5.05
CA GLN A 90 6.28 17.40 -3.91
C GLN A 90 6.46 16.02 -3.27
N PHE A 91 6.84 15.01 -4.06
CA PHE A 91 7.08 13.67 -3.57
C PHE A 91 8.47 13.47 -3.00
N LEU A 92 9.47 14.09 -3.62
CA LEU A 92 10.88 13.81 -3.34
C LEU A 92 11.51 14.78 -2.35
N TRP A 93 10.95 15.97 -2.16
CA TRP A 93 11.62 17.01 -1.38
C TRP A 93 11.84 16.60 0.09
N LYS A 94 10.84 15.97 0.74
CA LYS A 94 10.94 15.56 2.14
C LYS A 94 11.95 14.43 2.34
N SER A 95 11.82 13.38 1.53
CA SER A 95 12.73 12.22 1.58
C SER A 95 14.13 12.59 1.10
N GLY A 96 14.25 13.42 0.08
CA GLY A 96 15.53 13.93 -0.41
C GLY A 96 16.26 14.82 0.60
N ALA A 97 15.56 15.74 1.27
CA ALA A 97 16.12 16.55 2.33
C ALA A 97 16.63 15.68 3.50
N LEU A 98 15.89 14.63 3.85
CA LEU A 98 16.29 13.71 4.92
C LEU A 98 17.56 12.93 4.55
N VAL A 99 17.67 12.45 3.31
CA VAL A 99 18.87 11.76 2.82
C VAL A 99 20.05 12.71 2.78
N ALA A 100 19.87 13.95 2.29
CA ALA A 100 20.92 14.96 2.26
C ALA A 100 21.43 15.27 3.68
N PHE A 101 20.53 15.41 4.65
CA PHE A 101 20.88 15.64 6.04
C PHE A 101 21.66 14.46 6.64
N CYS A 102 21.19 13.21 6.48
CA CYS A 102 21.90 12.03 6.94
C CYS A 102 23.27 11.87 6.25
N GLY A 103 23.34 12.15 4.95
CA GLY A 103 24.60 12.12 4.19
C GLY A 103 25.61 13.14 4.72
N MET A 104 25.16 14.36 5.00
CA MET A 104 26.02 15.40 5.61
C MET A 104 26.54 14.96 6.97
N LEU A 105 25.69 14.36 7.82
CA LEU A 105 26.13 13.83 9.12
C LEU A 105 27.17 12.71 8.95
N CYS A 106 27.02 11.83 7.98
CA CYS A 106 28.00 10.78 7.67
C CYS A 106 29.35 11.40 7.26
N VAL A 107 29.36 12.40 6.39
CA VAL A 107 30.60 13.08 5.96
C VAL A 107 31.30 13.74 7.15
N VAL A 108 30.56 14.47 7.98
CA VAL A 108 31.12 15.10 9.19
C VAL A 108 31.66 14.05 10.16
N SER A 109 30.98 12.92 10.32
CA SER A 109 31.40 11.83 11.19
C SER A 109 32.73 11.20 10.72
N ILE A 110 32.90 10.99 9.42
CA ILE A 110 34.17 10.46 8.87
C ILE A 110 35.36 11.38 9.25
N TRP A 111 35.13 12.68 9.24
CA TRP A 111 36.18 13.65 9.54
C TRP A 111 36.46 13.86 11.03
N LYS A 112 35.41 13.82 11.87
CA LYS A 112 35.54 14.19 13.30
C LYS A 112 35.52 12.99 14.23
N MET A 113 34.72 11.96 13.92
CA MET A 113 34.45 10.81 14.79
C MET A 113 34.20 9.53 13.96
N PRO A 114 35.23 8.92 13.36
CA PRO A 114 35.06 7.77 12.46
C PRO A 114 34.37 6.57 13.10
N GLN A 115 34.43 6.47 14.43
CA GLN A 115 33.77 5.39 15.19
C GLN A 115 32.24 5.45 15.10
N LEU A 116 31.63 6.62 14.86
CA LEU A 116 30.18 6.80 14.72
C LEU A 116 29.66 6.55 13.31
N THR A 117 30.55 6.49 12.32
CA THR A 117 30.18 6.32 10.91
C THR A 117 29.30 5.07 10.67
N PRO A 118 29.63 3.86 11.19
CA PRO A 118 28.77 2.69 10.94
C PRO A 118 27.36 2.83 11.53
N LEU A 119 27.22 3.55 12.64
CA LEU A 119 25.90 3.81 13.24
C LEU A 119 25.06 4.75 12.36
N LEU A 120 25.68 5.73 11.69
CA LEU A 120 25.00 6.69 10.83
C LEU A 120 24.66 6.10 9.45
N LEU A 121 25.31 5.02 9.03
CA LEU A 121 24.97 4.32 7.78
C LEU A 121 23.57 3.70 7.83
N VAL A 122 23.13 3.23 8.99
CA VAL A 122 21.80 2.61 9.14
C VAL A 122 20.68 3.58 8.79
N PRO A 123 20.58 4.79 9.41
CA PRO A 123 19.55 5.75 9.02
C PRO A 123 19.71 6.22 7.57
N LEU A 124 20.92 6.32 7.03
CA LEU A 124 21.13 6.67 5.63
C LEU A 124 20.50 5.64 4.67
N VAL A 125 20.69 4.35 4.94
CA VAL A 125 20.07 3.26 4.16
C VAL A 125 18.55 3.32 4.25
N VAL A 126 18.00 3.52 5.45
CA VAL A 126 16.54 3.66 5.64
C VAL A 126 16.00 4.86 4.87
N CYS A 127 16.65 6.01 4.95
CA CYS A 127 16.25 7.23 4.24
C CYS A 127 16.33 7.04 2.72
N SER A 128 17.34 6.34 2.21
CA SER A 128 17.45 5.99 0.79
C SER A 128 16.28 5.10 0.35
N GLY A 129 15.86 4.15 1.19
CA GLY A 129 14.66 3.35 0.96
C GLY A 129 13.38 4.19 0.90
N LEU A 130 13.26 5.23 1.73
CA LEU A 130 12.13 6.17 1.67
C LEU A 130 12.11 6.98 0.36
N VAL A 131 13.28 7.36 -0.18
CA VAL A 131 13.36 8.00 -1.50
C VAL A 131 12.85 7.04 -2.57
N ALA A 132 13.30 5.79 -2.56
CA ALA A 132 12.83 4.79 -3.51
C ALA A 132 11.30 4.58 -3.43
N ALA A 133 10.74 4.52 -2.21
CA ALA A 133 9.29 4.44 -2.01
C ALA A 133 8.56 5.70 -2.51
N SER A 134 9.15 6.89 -2.34
CA SER A 134 8.60 8.16 -2.83
C SER A 134 8.59 8.21 -4.36
N VAL A 135 9.65 7.71 -5.02
CA VAL A 135 9.72 7.58 -6.48
C VAL A 135 8.66 6.60 -6.98
N GLU A 136 8.53 5.42 -6.33
CA GLU A 136 7.46 4.48 -6.67
C GLU A 136 6.08 5.12 -6.51
N GLY A 137 5.85 5.86 -5.41
CA GLY A 137 4.61 6.61 -5.18
C GLY A 137 4.32 7.58 -6.31
N TRP A 138 5.30 8.36 -6.73
CA TRP A 138 5.13 9.31 -7.82
C TRP A 138 4.63 8.66 -9.12
N PHE A 139 5.14 7.47 -9.47
CA PHE A 139 4.70 6.74 -10.66
C PHE A 139 3.35 6.01 -10.50
N THR A 140 2.97 5.66 -9.29
CA THR A 140 1.86 4.72 -9.05
C THR A 140 0.66 5.30 -8.33
N GLU A 141 0.81 6.46 -7.69
CA GLU A 141 -0.32 7.12 -7.03
C GLU A 141 -1.27 7.76 -8.03
N GLY A 142 -2.54 7.59 -7.81
CA GLY A 142 -3.56 8.18 -8.64
C GLY A 142 -4.96 7.72 -8.28
N VAL A 143 -5.94 8.36 -8.90
CA VAL A 143 -7.35 8.05 -8.78
C VAL A 143 -7.88 7.75 -10.18
N ALA A 144 -8.56 6.62 -10.32
CA ALA A 144 -9.27 6.26 -11.53
C ALA A 144 -10.74 6.04 -11.23
N ARG A 145 -11.62 6.51 -12.11
CA ARG A 145 -13.04 6.20 -12.07
C ARG A 145 -13.37 5.27 -13.25
N ASN A 146 -13.97 4.16 -12.93
CA ASN A 146 -14.43 3.21 -13.93
C ASN A 146 -15.82 3.58 -14.47
N SER A 147 -16.15 3.06 -15.64
CA SER A 147 -17.47 3.22 -16.26
C SER A 147 -18.62 2.73 -15.37
N ASN A 148 -18.35 1.75 -14.51
CA ASN A 148 -19.31 1.14 -13.57
C ASN A 148 -19.53 1.98 -12.29
N GLY A 149 -19.00 3.21 -12.21
CA GLY A 149 -19.13 4.06 -11.03
C GLY A 149 -18.11 3.74 -9.92
N THR A 150 -17.40 2.61 -9.98
CA THR A 150 -16.38 2.26 -8.99
C THR A 150 -15.16 3.17 -9.10
N MET A 151 -14.60 3.54 -7.96
CA MET A 151 -13.37 4.35 -7.91
C MET A 151 -12.20 3.49 -7.44
N ALA A 152 -11.10 3.56 -8.16
CA ALA A 152 -9.83 2.97 -7.76
C ALA A 152 -8.88 4.07 -7.32
N VAL A 153 -8.34 3.97 -6.11
CA VAL A 153 -7.39 4.91 -5.53
C VAL A 153 -6.12 4.16 -5.17
N CYS A 154 -4.99 4.61 -5.70
CA CYS A 154 -3.69 4.08 -5.35
C CYS A 154 -2.89 5.16 -4.61
N TYR A 155 -2.36 4.83 -3.44
CA TYR A 155 -1.48 5.71 -2.69
C TYR A 155 -0.40 4.91 -1.97
N THR A 156 0.72 5.56 -1.69
CA THR A 156 1.86 4.96 -0.98
C THR A 156 2.00 5.61 0.39
N ARG A 157 2.11 4.79 1.42
CA ARG A 157 2.36 5.25 2.79
C ARG A 157 3.61 4.55 3.32
N LEU A 158 4.68 5.31 3.53
CA LEU A 158 6.00 4.78 3.87
C LEU A 158 6.45 3.71 2.85
N PHE A 159 6.59 2.46 3.27
CA PHE A 159 6.99 1.34 2.43
C PHE A 159 5.81 0.47 1.97
N SER A 160 4.58 0.86 2.27
CA SER A 160 3.39 0.12 1.86
C SER A 160 2.60 0.88 0.80
N ARG A 161 2.27 0.20 -0.29
CA ARG A 161 1.37 0.69 -1.32
C ARG A 161 -0.03 0.16 -1.02
N HIS A 162 -1.00 1.06 -1.01
CA HIS A 162 -2.41 0.77 -0.84
C HIS A 162 -3.14 0.90 -2.17
N GLN A 163 -3.93 -0.09 -2.49
CA GLN A 163 -4.82 -0.07 -3.65
C GLN A 163 -6.25 -0.22 -3.15
N LEU A 164 -6.95 0.89 -3.09
CA LEU A 164 -8.35 0.95 -2.68
C LEU A 164 -9.24 0.81 -3.90
N CYS A 165 -10.23 -0.07 -3.82
CA CYS A 165 -11.34 -0.13 -4.74
C CYS A 165 -12.61 0.22 -3.97
N ILE A 166 -13.19 1.38 -4.26
CA ILE A 166 -14.39 1.89 -3.62
C ILE A 166 -15.57 1.55 -4.52
N PHE A 167 -16.56 0.87 -3.95
CA PHE A 167 -17.78 0.51 -4.67
C PHE A 167 -18.80 1.62 -4.51
N SER A 168 -19.44 2.00 -5.61
CA SER A 168 -20.62 2.88 -5.53
C SER A 168 -21.77 2.08 -4.93
N PRO A 169 -22.50 2.64 -3.97
CA PRO A 169 -23.71 2.03 -3.44
C PRO A 169 -24.79 1.87 -4.51
#